data_a3f0ad6c74cb8dce7da8443ad5827fd9
#
_entry.id   a3f0ad6c74cb8dce7da8443ad5827fd9
#
_cell.length_a   1.000
_cell.length_b   1.000
_cell.length_c   1.000
_cell.angle_alpha   90.00
_cell.angle_beta   90.00
_cell.angle_gamma   90.00
#
_symmetry.space_group_name_H-M   'P 1'
#
loop_
_entity.id
_entity.type
_entity.pdbx_description
1 polymer ?
#
loop_
_entity_poly.entity_id
_entity_poly.type
_entity_poly.pdbx_seq_one_letter_code
_entity_poly.pdbx_strand_id
1 'polypeptide(L)'
;MGRISQNSATIAWNVNVNNANVNNNTKTNSNYVRSVADYENRILGNSAIDFEGVIKAYYECRKKKRSSSNELLYEVNAPRRIYLLWRELVTGKYEIGTSIAFIVNDPVKREVFAATFKDRIVHHWIVLRLNPEFEKYLPRECMSNRKGRGTSMAIRKVAYDIKACSENYTKECWIWKFDIQGMFMSIDKRLLNKRLQLFIDERYNKADKDALKWLVEKVVTHCPQKNCRFRSDKSEWIGLAPNKSLFNQDDYHGLAIGNLTSQLFANFFLAPLIRFCKSLGIKYITEYVDDFTVVHTSKTELLSFIPKVREYLKNPLYMVLHPKKSYFQHFSKGVSFVGGIVKPHRVYSSKRTLRNGYLQILRVLYTRNLINLRNSVNSYFGYTKHHYEFKWRQQMASFISKDTENIVFTQHYNSIKLTQNTICLCA
;
A
#
# COMPACT_ATOMS: atom_id res chain seq x y z
N MET A 1 -17.74 -10.45 -27.21
CA MET A 1 -16.49 -10.16 -26.50
C MET A 1 -16.26 -8.66 -26.54
N GLY A 2 -16.49 -7.95 -25.44
CA GLY A 2 -16.28 -6.50 -25.40
C GLY A 2 -14.92 -6.21 -24.77
N ARG A 3 -13.94 -5.88 -25.60
CA ARG A 3 -12.70 -5.26 -25.11
C ARG A 3 -12.95 -3.75 -24.94
N ILE A 4 -12.66 -3.21 -23.76
CA ILE A 4 -12.45 -1.79 -23.64
C ILE A 4 -11.10 -1.51 -24.27
N SER A 5 -11.07 -1.03 -25.51
CA SER A 5 -9.82 -0.60 -26.10
C SER A 5 -9.45 0.75 -25.51
N GLN A 6 -8.25 0.87 -25.03
CA GLN A 6 -7.73 2.12 -24.45
C GLN A 6 -7.45 3.21 -25.49
N ASN A 7 -7.46 2.86 -26.77
CA ASN A 7 -7.04 3.76 -27.84
C ASN A 7 -8.18 4.49 -28.54
N SER A 8 -9.42 4.22 -28.19
CA SER A 8 -10.55 4.87 -28.85
C SER A 8 -11.32 5.73 -27.85
N ALA A 9 -11.12 7.03 -27.98
CA ALA A 9 -11.98 8.03 -27.35
C ALA A 9 -13.47 7.92 -27.78
N THR A 10 -13.84 6.92 -28.60
CA THR A 10 -15.15 6.71 -29.17
C THR A 10 -15.93 5.51 -28.66
N ILE A 11 -15.38 4.72 -27.72
CA ILE A 11 -16.06 3.55 -27.17
C ILE A 11 -16.86 3.91 -25.94
N ALA A 12 -18.13 3.59 -25.95
CA ALA A 12 -19.06 3.71 -24.84
C ALA A 12 -19.64 2.33 -24.47
N TRP A 13 -20.14 2.25 -23.26
CA TRP A 13 -20.82 1.08 -22.74
C TRP A 13 -22.28 1.11 -23.09
N ASN A 14 -22.82 0.01 -23.57
CA ASN A 14 -24.24 -0.19 -23.78
C ASN A 14 -24.76 -1.30 -22.87
N VAL A 15 -25.80 -1.03 -22.11
CA VAL A 15 -26.41 -1.96 -21.15
C VAL A 15 -27.80 -2.33 -21.63
N ASN A 16 -28.04 -3.61 -21.87
CA ASN A 16 -29.39 -4.11 -22.10
C ASN A 16 -30.10 -4.38 -20.75
N VAL A 17 -31.10 -3.60 -20.45
CA VAL A 17 -31.80 -3.59 -19.15
C VAL A 17 -32.49 -4.93 -18.85
N ASN A 18 -33.04 -5.59 -19.87
CA ASN A 18 -33.82 -6.82 -19.67
C ASN A 18 -32.97 -8.04 -19.31
N ASN A 19 -31.74 -8.11 -19.85
CA ASN A 19 -30.85 -9.27 -19.70
C ASN A 19 -29.56 -8.96 -18.93
N ALA A 20 -29.38 -7.74 -18.41
CA ALA A 20 -28.12 -7.26 -17.83
C ALA A 20 -26.90 -7.49 -18.74
N ASN A 21 -27.09 -7.50 -20.04
CA ASN A 21 -26.03 -7.61 -21.03
C ASN A 21 -25.42 -6.25 -21.29
N VAL A 22 -24.08 -6.22 -21.34
CA VAL A 22 -23.31 -5.01 -21.57
C VAL A 22 -22.43 -5.21 -22.79
N ASN A 23 -22.61 -4.39 -23.82
CA ASN A 23 -21.86 -4.47 -25.05
C ASN A 23 -20.97 -3.23 -25.22
N ASN A 24 -19.84 -3.40 -25.89
CA ASN A 24 -19.00 -2.29 -26.33
C ASN A 24 -19.56 -1.64 -27.59
N ASN A 25 -19.79 -0.35 -27.54
CA ASN A 25 -20.23 0.44 -28.66
C ASN A 25 -19.48 1.78 -28.76
N THR A 26 -19.67 2.51 -29.83
CA THR A 26 -19.03 3.81 -30.05
C THR A 26 -19.56 4.90 -29.11
N LYS A 27 -18.87 6.01 -29.00
CA LYS A 27 -19.19 7.15 -28.11
C LYS A 27 -20.62 7.67 -28.19
N THR A 28 -21.28 7.46 -29.34
CA THR A 28 -22.70 7.84 -29.52
C THR A 28 -23.65 7.14 -28.55
N ASN A 29 -23.22 6.01 -27.96
CA ASN A 29 -23.98 5.25 -26.97
C ASN A 29 -23.62 5.59 -25.49
N SER A 30 -22.69 6.52 -25.24
CA SER A 30 -22.33 6.93 -23.88
C SER A 30 -23.50 7.55 -23.12
N ASN A 31 -24.35 8.31 -23.83
CA ASN A 31 -25.54 8.90 -23.25
C ASN A 31 -26.61 7.87 -22.91
N TYR A 32 -26.67 6.74 -23.62
CA TYR A 32 -27.60 5.66 -23.34
C TYR A 32 -27.24 4.91 -22.04
N VAL A 33 -25.96 4.63 -21.81
CA VAL A 33 -25.51 3.97 -20.55
C VAL A 33 -25.75 4.88 -19.35
N ARG A 34 -25.49 6.19 -19.49
CA ARG A 34 -25.82 7.18 -18.45
C ARG A 34 -27.32 7.25 -18.20
N SER A 35 -28.14 7.29 -19.25
CA SER A 35 -29.59 7.36 -19.11
C SER A 35 -30.18 6.10 -18.45
N VAL A 36 -29.61 4.91 -18.67
CA VAL A 36 -30.05 3.68 -18.00
C VAL A 36 -29.67 3.69 -16.53
N ALA A 37 -28.44 4.11 -16.20
CA ALA A 37 -28.00 4.25 -14.82
C ALA A 37 -28.82 5.32 -14.06
N ASP A 38 -29.11 6.44 -14.71
CA ASP A 38 -29.96 7.52 -14.14
C ASP A 38 -31.42 7.09 -13.98
N TYR A 39 -31.96 6.30 -14.93
CA TYR A 39 -33.30 5.74 -14.87
C TYR A 39 -33.40 4.72 -13.72
N GLU A 40 -32.45 3.81 -13.58
CA GLU A 40 -32.42 2.89 -12.46
C GLU A 40 -32.16 3.58 -11.11
N ASN A 41 -31.35 4.63 -11.05
CA ASN A 41 -31.21 5.45 -9.84
C ASN A 41 -32.56 6.08 -9.41
N ARG A 42 -33.41 6.51 -10.35
CA ARG A 42 -34.75 7.02 -10.01
C ARG A 42 -35.70 5.92 -9.52
N ILE A 43 -35.61 4.72 -10.07
CA ILE A 43 -36.43 3.58 -9.65
C ILE A 43 -35.96 3.02 -8.30
N LEU A 44 -34.65 2.96 -8.06
CA LEU A 44 -34.05 2.38 -6.85
C LEU A 44 -33.96 3.36 -5.67
N GLY A 45 -34.59 4.55 -5.80
CA GLY A 45 -34.70 5.50 -4.71
C GLY A 45 -33.44 6.28 -4.40
N ASN A 46 -32.97 7.08 -5.35
CA ASN A 46 -31.94 8.12 -5.12
C ASN A 46 -30.70 7.64 -4.37
N SER A 47 -30.14 6.50 -4.76
CA SER A 47 -28.86 6.05 -4.19
C SER A 47 -27.77 7.06 -4.50
N ALA A 48 -27.12 7.51 -3.46
CA ALA A 48 -25.98 8.42 -3.57
C ALA A 48 -24.73 7.81 -4.23
N ILE A 49 -24.74 6.51 -4.55
CA ILE A 49 -23.62 5.82 -5.26
C ILE A 49 -23.81 5.96 -6.75
N ASP A 50 -23.09 6.89 -7.38
CA ASP A 50 -23.09 7.07 -8.81
C ASP A 50 -22.35 5.93 -9.56
N PHE A 51 -22.83 5.57 -10.75
CA PHE A 51 -22.21 4.54 -11.58
C PHE A 51 -20.82 4.94 -12.07
N GLU A 52 -20.61 6.23 -12.39
CA GLU A 52 -19.32 6.75 -12.83
C GLU A 52 -18.24 6.60 -11.73
N GLY A 53 -18.60 6.80 -10.46
CA GLY A 53 -17.71 6.59 -9.33
C GLY A 53 -17.24 5.14 -9.21
N VAL A 54 -18.10 4.17 -9.52
CA VAL A 54 -17.73 2.74 -9.55
C VAL A 54 -16.82 2.43 -10.74
N ILE A 55 -17.11 2.98 -11.91
CA ILE A 55 -16.24 2.88 -13.09
C ILE A 55 -14.86 3.48 -12.79
N LYS A 56 -14.80 4.66 -12.21
CA LYS A 56 -13.54 5.29 -11.79
C LYS A 56 -12.75 4.43 -10.85
N ALA A 57 -13.40 3.82 -9.86
CA ALA A 57 -12.78 2.89 -8.91
C ALA A 57 -12.25 1.63 -9.62
N TYR A 58 -12.97 1.10 -10.59
CA TYR A 58 -12.50 -0.01 -11.44
C TYR A 58 -11.21 0.35 -12.18
N TYR A 59 -11.17 1.50 -12.87
CA TYR A 59 -9.95 1.92 -13.58
C TYR A 59 -8.77 2.16 -12.65
N GLU A 60 -8.98 2.73 -11.46
CA GLU A 60 -7.92 2.86 -10.46
C GLU A 60 -7.44 1.50 -9.94
N CYS A 61 -8.35 0.56 -9.70
CA CYS A 61 -8.01 -0.81 -9.31
C CYS A 61 -7.18 -1.53 -10.38
N ARG A 62 -7.52 -1.32 -11.65
CA ARG A 62 -6.88 -1.93 -12.82
C ARG A 62 -5.45 -1.46 -13.05
N LYS A 63 -5.11 -0.26 -12.63
CA LYS A 63 -3.75 0.29 -12.80
C LYS A 63 -2.70 -0.66 -12.23
N LYS A 64 -1.68 -1.00 -13.05
CA LYS A 64 -0.54 -1.85 -12.66
C LYS A 64 -0.87 -3.32 -12.32
N LYS A 65 -2.03 -3.84 -12.72
CA LYS A 65 -2.43 -5.23 -12.43
C LYS A 65 -2.89 -6.01 -13.66
N ARG A 66 -2.67 -5.52 -14.86
CA ARG A 66 -3.19 -6.04 -16.14
C ARG A 66 -2.76 -7.45 -16.53
N SER A 67 -1.86 -8.07 -15.77
CA SER A 67 -1.37 -9.43 -16.01
C SER A 67 -1.79 -10.45 -14.95
N SER A 68 -2.63 -10.05 -13.98
CA SER A 68 -3.07 -10.99 -12.94
C SER A 68 -4.29 -11.80 -13.42
N SER A 69 -4.26 -13.12 -13.19
CA SER A 69 -5.34 -14.03 -13.64
C SER A 69 -6.73 -13.59 -13.16
N ASN A 70 -6.85 -13.12 -11.91
CA ASN A 70 -8.13 -12.66 -11.35
C ASN A 70 -8.66 -11.41 -12.05
N GLU A 71 -7.77 -10.53 -12.49
CA GLU A 71 -8.14 -9.34 -13.25
C GLU A 71 -8.57 -9.70 -14.66
N LEU A 72 -7.77 -10.52 -15.36
CA LEU A 72 -8.10 -10.97 -16.72
C LEU A 72 -9.46 -11.66 -16.76
N LEU A 73 -9.75 -12.54 -15.79
CA LEU A 73 -11.06 -13.18 -15.66
C LEU A 73 -12.19 -12.17 -15.43
N TYR A 74 -11.94 -11.11 -14.67
CA TYR A 74 -12.92 -10.06 -14.45
C TYR A 74 -13.14 -9.23 -15.74
N GLU A 75 -12.08 -8.96 -16.48
CA GLU A 75 -12.11 -8.15 -17.71
C GLU A 75 -12.88 -8.80 -18.87
N VAL A 76 -12.95 -10.13 -18.94
CA VAL A 76 -13.69 -10.85 -19.98
C VAL A 76 -15.13 -10.31 -20.11
N ASN A 77 -15.76 -9.91 -19.00
CA ASN A 77 -17.11 -9.35 -18.98
C ASN A 77 -17.21 -8.17 -17.99
N ALA A 78 -16.20 -7.30 -18.02
CA ALA A 78 -16.10 -6.18 -17.09
C ALA A 78 -17.32 -5.26 -17.09
N PRO A 79 -17.90 -4.87 -18.25
CA PRO A 79 -19.07 -4.02 -18.28
C PRO A 79 -20.23 -4.55 -17.45
N ARG A 80 -20.63 -5.78 -17.70
CA ARG A 80 -21.71 -6.44 -16.96
C ARG A 80 -21.38 -6.56 -15.48
N ARG A 81 -20.15 -6.95 -15.16
CA ARG A 81 -19.73 -7.15 -13.76
C ARG A 81 -19.69 -5.86 -12.95
N ILE A 82 -19.27 -4.75 -13.57
CA ILE A 82 -19.28 -3.43 -12.93
C ILE A 82 -20.72 -2.95 -12.71
N TYR A 83 -21.60 -3.16 -13.70
CA TYR A 83 -23.01 -2.83 -13.55
C TYR A 83 -23.68 -3.63 -12.43
N LEU A 84 -23.42 -4.95 -12.36
CA LEU A 84 -23.95 -5.80 -11.29
C LEU A 84 -23.41 -5.37 -9.92
N LEU A 85 -22.12 -5.07 -9.82
CA LEU A 85 -21.54 -4.54 -8.59
C LEU A 85 -22.21 -3.22 -8.18
N TRP A 86 -22.38 -2.30 -9.11
CA TRP A 86 -23.07 -1.03 -8.83
C TRP A 86 -24.51 -1.28 -8.33
N ARG A 87 -25.28 -2.19 -8.95
CA ARG A 87 -26.59 -2.57 -8.45
C ARG A 87 -26.56 -3.17 -7.04
N GLU A 88 -25.62 -4.05 -6.75
CA GLU A 88 -25.44 -4.60 -5.40
C GLU A 88 -25.18 -3.46 -4.38
N LEU A 89 -24.37 -2.48 -4.74
CA LEU A 89 -24.05 -1.35 -3.88
C LEU A 89 -25.26 -0.44 -3.64
N VAL A 90 -25.98 -0.08 -4.71
CA VAL A 90 -27.16 0.80 -4.66
C VAL A 90 -28.32 0.16 -3.89
N THR A 91 -28.50 -1.15 -4.03
CA THR A 91 -29.57 -1.88 -3.34
C THR A 91 -29.21 -2.34 -1.92
N GLY A 92 -27.98 -2.03 -1.44
CA GLY A 92 -27.51 -2.50 -0.14
C GLY A 92 -27.22 -4.01 -0.05
N LYS A 93 -27.26 -4.72 -1.19
CA LYS A 93 -27.08 -6.18 -1.27
C LYS A 93 -25.64 -6.62 -1.51
N TYR A 94 -24.70 -5.68 -1.49
CA TYR A 94 -23.30 -6.01 -1.66
C TYR A 94 -22.79 -6.89 -0.53
N GLU A 95 -22.21 -8.04 -0.88
CA GLU A 95 -21.51 -8.94 0.03
C GLU A 95 -20.05 -9.12 -0.39
N ILE A 96 -19.15 -9.14 0.62
CA ILE A 96 -17.73 -9.36 0.41
C ILE A 96 -17.51 -10.81 0.00
N GLY A 97 -16.77 -11.00 -1.08
CA GLY A 97 -16.49 -12.32 -1.63
C GLY A 97 -15.42 -13.10 -0.86
N THR A 98 -15.23 -14.36 -1.24
CA THR A 98 -14.22 -15.25 -0.64
C THR A 98 -12.81 -14.76 -0.92
N SER A 99 -12.05 -14.46 0.12
CA SER A 99 -10.64 -14.02 0.03
C SER A 99 -9.71 -15.18 -0.35
N ILE A 100 -8.53 -14.85 -0.87
CA ILE A 100 -7.46 -15.83 -1.14
C ILE A 100 -6.36 -15.65 -0.10
N ALA A 101 -6.17 -16.66 0.75
CA ALA A 101 -5.11 -16.69 1.77
C ALA A 101 -3.84 -17.33 1.21
N PHE A 102 -2.69 -16.71 1.42
CA PHE A 102 -1.38 -17.24 1.03
C PHE A 102 -0.25 -16.63 1.85
N ILE A 103 0.87 -17.31 1.86
CA ILE A 103 2.11 -16.85 2.50
C ILE A 103 3.02 -16.20 1.46
N VAL A 104 3.63 -15.09 1.84
CA VAL A 104 4.76 -14.45 1.15
C VAL A 104 5.97 -14.58 2.04
N ASN A 105 7.04 -15.17 1.53
CA ASN A 105 8.26 -15.45 2.30
C ASN A 105 9.29 -14.31 2.23
N ASP A 106 9.30 -13.55 1.14
CA ASP A 106 10.26 -12.45 0.93
C ASP A 106 9.62 -11.07 1.05
N PRO A 107 10.29 -10.12 1.68
CA PRO A 107 11.55 -10.17 2.42
C PRO A 107 11.41 -10.73 3.84
N VAL A 108 10.19 -10.91 4.33
CA VAL A 108 9.84 -11.49 5.65
C VAL A 108 8.55 -12.26 5.48
N LYS A 109 8.47 -13.42 6.10
CA LYS A 109 7.28 -14.26 6.09
C LYS A 109 6.05 -13.50 6.59
N ARG A 110 5.01 -13.44 5.74
CA ARG A 110 3.76 -12.73 6.01
C ARG A 110 2.57 -13.50 5.47
N GLU A 111 1.51 -13.52 6.23
CA GLU A 111 0.20 -13.95 5.78
C GLU A 111 -0.48 -12.82 5.01
N VAL A 112 -1.06 -13.14 3.87
CA VAL A 112 -1.77 -12.20 3.00
C VAL A 112 -3.15 -12.73 2.67
N PHE A 113 -4.16 -11.88 2.81
CA PHE A 113 -5.52 -12.12 2.35
C PHE A 113 -5.83 -11.20 1.16
N ALA A 114 -5.84 -11.77 -0.02
CA ALA A 114 -6.19 -11.03 -1.22
C ALA A 114 -7.71 -11.05 -1.42
N ALA A 115 -8.32 -9.89 -1.39
CA ALA A 115 -9.72 -9.70 -1.74
C ALA A 115 -9.98 -10.05 -3.22
N THR A 116 -11.22 -10.40 -3.57
CA THR A 116 -11.64 -10.60 -4.97
C THR A 116 -11.45 -9.31 -5.76
N PHE A 117 -11.43 -9.40 -7.08
CA PHE A 117 -11.31 -8.19 -7.89
C PHE A 117 -12.51 -7.26 -7.72
N LYS A 118 -13.73 -7.82 -7.54
CA LYS A 118 -14.95 -7.10 -7.18
C LYS A 118 -14.76 -6.26 -5.91
N ASP A 119 -14.28 -6.89 -4.86
CA ASP A 119 -14.08 -6.23 -3.57
C ASP A 119 -12.96 -5.18 -3.62
N ARG A 120 -11.92 -5.43 -4.40
CA ARG A 120 -10.87 -4.41 -4.63
C ARG A 120 -11.40 -3.15 -5.29
N ILE A 121 -12.40 -3.26 -6.17
CA ILE A 121 -13.07 -2.07 -6.73
C ILE A 121 -13.75 -1.28 -5.61
N VAL A 122 -14.41 -1.96 -4.67
CA VAL A 122 -15.03 -1.31 -3.50
C VAL A 122 -13.97 -0.67 -2.60
N HIS A 123 -12.84 -1.34 -2.33
CA HIS A 123 -11.73 -0.73 -1.61
C HIS A 123 -11.22 0.55 -2.30
N HIS A 124 -11.11 0.54 -3.63
CA HIS A 124 -10.72 1.73 -4.39
C HIS A 124 -11.79 2.83 -4.33
N TRP A 125 -13.07 2.46 -4.38
CA TRP A 125 -14.18 3.40 -4.24
C TRP A 125 -14.14 4.15 -2.90
N ILE A 126 -13.94 3.41 -1.80
CA ILE A 126 -13.77 3.98 -0.45
C ILE A 126 -12.54 4.90 -0.41
N VAL A 127 -11.40 4.43 -0.89
CA VAL A 127 -10.14 5.19 -0.84
C VAL A 127 -10.20 6.47 -1.67
N LEU A 128 -10.83 6.45 -2.85
CA LEU A 128 -11.01 7.64 -3.67
C LEU A 128 -11.79 8.75 -2.94
N ARG A 129 -12.71 8.37 -2.04
CA ARG A 129 -13.51 9.30 -1.24
C ARG A 129 -12.81 9.79 0.00
N LEU A 130 -12.17 8.89 0.73
CA LEU A 130 -11.53 9.23 2.00
C LEU A 130 -10.15 9.89 1.83
N ASN A 131 -9.40 9.54 0.79
CA ASN A 131 -8.01 9.97 0.66
C ASN A 131 -7.80 11.49 0.66
N PRO A 132 -8.65 12.31 0.00
CA PRO A 132 -8.51 13.76 0.08
C PRO A 132 -8.58 14.31 1.51
N GLU A 133 -9.46 13.75 2.34
CA GLU A 133 -9.61 14.18 3.74
C GLU A 133 -8.52 13.58 4.64
N PHE A 134 -8.08 12.35 4.35
CA PHE A 134 -6.96 11.74 5.05
C PHE A 134 -5.64 12.49 4.78
N GLU A 135 -5.40 12.97 3.56
CA GLU A 135 -4.20 13.77 3.26
C GLU A 135 -4.14 15.06 4.08
N LYS A 136 -5.29 15.68 4.39
CA LYS A 136 -5.39 16.84 5.29
C LYS A 136 -5.23 16.45 6.77
N TYR A 137 -5.73 15.28 7.15
CA TYR A 137 -5.75 14.80 8.54
C TYR A 137 -4.43 14.20 9.00
N LEU A 138 -3.77 13.42 8.13
CA LEU A 138 -2.56 12.68 8.49
C LEU A 138 -1.38 13.62 8.76
N PRO A 139 -0.63 13.41 9.85
CA PRO A 139 0.56 14.20 10.16
C PRO A 139 1.58 14.17 9.02
N ARG A 140 2.39 15.23 8.92
CA ARG A 140 3.46 15.32 7.91
C ARG A 140 4.53 14.24 8.08
N GLU A 141 4.67 13.72 9.27
CA GLU A 141 5.61 12.70 9.69
C GLU A 141 5.23 11.29 9.22
N CYS A 142 3.97 11.07 8.82
CA CYS A 142 3.49 9.82 8.22
C CYS A 142 3.96 9.73 6.77
N MET A 143 4.87 8.78 6.48
CA MET A 143 5.53 8.61 5.18
C MET A 143 5.07 7.40 4.38
N SER A 144 4.23 6.56 4.95
CA SER A 144 3.72 5.37 4.28
C SER A 144 2.39 5.61 3.54
N ASN A 145 2.16 4.87 2.45
CA ASN A 145 0.88 4.78 1.74
C ASN A 145 0.23 6.12 1.34
N ARG A 146 1.03 7.12 1.05
CA ARG A 146 0.59 8.47 0.64
C ARG A 146 1.20 8.86 -0.70
N LYS A 147 0.46 9.63 -1.51
CA LYS A 147 0.94 10.12 -2.80
C LYS A 147 2.17 11.03 -2.61
N GLY A 148 3.21 10.81 -3.41
CA GLY A 148 4.48 11.55 -3.32
C GLY A 148 5.34 11.19 -2.11
N ARG A 149 4.94 10.23 -1.29
CA ARG A 149 5.69 9.70 -0.15
C ARG A 149 6.05 8.24 -0.39
N GLY A 150 6.83 7.66 0.48
CA GLY A 150 7.28 6.27 0.35
C GLY A 150 8.68 6.08 0.95
N THR A 151 9.27 4.91 0.76
CA THR A 151 10.55 4.52 1.38
C THR A 151 11.67 5.54 1.18
N SER A 152 11.88 6.02 -0.05
CA SER A 152 12.94 7.01 -0.33
C SER A 152 12.70 8.37 0.35
N MET A 153 11.43 8.80 0.46
CA MET A 153 11.09 10.03 1.16
C MET A 153 11.24 9.85 2.68
N ALA A 154 10.83 8.70 3.21
CA ALA A 154 10.97 8.36 4.62
C ALA A 154 12.44 8.35 5.05
N ILE A 155 13.32 7.74 4.26
CA ILE A 155 14.77 7.72 4.50
C ILE A 155 15.34 9.15 4.46
N ARG A 156 14.95 9.98 3.46
CA ARG A 156 15.36 11.39 3.37
C ARG A 156 14.86 12.21 4.55
N LYS A 157 13.64 11.95 5.02
CA LYS A 157 13.08 12.61 6.20
C LYS A 157 13.90 12.30 7.45
N VAL A 158 14.25 11.02 7.68
CA VAL A 158 15.11 10.62 8.81
C VAL A 158 16.50 11.28 8.70
N ALA A 159 17.10 11.34 7.50
CA ALA A 159 18.37 12.02 7.29
C ALA A 159 18.25 13.52 7.59
N TYR A 160 17.17 14.15 7.16
CA TYR A 160 16.88 15.56 7.48
C TYR A 160 16.71 15.77 9.00
N ASP A 161 15.94 14.89 9.67
CA ASP A 161 15.69 15.00 11.11
C ASP A 161 16.97 14.91 11.92
N ILE A 162 17.87 13.99 11.55
CA ILE A 162 19.20 13.88 12.18
C ILE A 162 20.03 15.14 11.93
N LYS A 163 20.11 15.58 10.67
CA LYS A 163 20.87 16.75 10.28
C LYS A 163 20.38 18.02 10.98
N ALA A 164 19.08 18.23 11.02
CA ALA A 164 18.46 19.39 11.64
C ALA A 164 18.59 19.38 13.16
N CYS A 165 18.38 18.22 13.80
CA CYS A 165 18.51 18.06 15.25
C CYS A 165 19.95 18.27 15.73
N SER A 166 20.93 17.80 14.97
CA SER A 166 22.36 17.92 15.29
C SER A 166 23.01 19.22 14.77
N GLU A 167 22.22 20.16 14.26
CA GLU A 167 22.74 21.40 13.63
C GLU A 167 23.90 21.13 12.65
N ASN A 168 23.60 20.39 11.58
CA ASN A 168 24.55 19.92 10.58
C ASN A 168 25.68 19.03 11.13
N TYR A 169 25.35 18.15 12.09
CA TYR A 169 26.23 17.16 12.72
C TYR A 169 27.30 17.78 13.64
N THR A 170 27.10 19.02 14.09
CA THR A 170 27.99 19.73 15.00
C THR A 170 27.63 19.51 16.47
N LYS A 171 26.36 19.27 16.77
CA LYS A 171 25.83 19.03 18.11
C LYS A 171 25.47 17.57 18.32
N GLU A 172 25.56 17.14 19.58
CA GLU A 172 25.10 15.82 20.01
C GLU A 172 23.63 15.61 19.70
N CYS A 173 23.30 14.44 19.14
CA CYS A 173 21.92 14.01 19.04
C CYS A 173 21.79 12.48 19.13
N TRP A 174 20.64 12.05 19.57
CA TRP A 174 20.33 10.68 19.86
C TRP A 174 19.10 10.23 19.09
N ILE A 175 19.10 8.98 18.66
CA ILE A 175 18.03 8.37 17.88
C ILE A 175 17.39 7.25 18.70
N TRP A 176 16.09 7.31 18.86
CA TRP A 176 15.29 6.19 19.29
C TRP A 176 14.51 5.63 18.10
N LYS A 177 14.78 4.39 17.76
CA LYS A 177 14.00 3.64 16.78
C LYS A 177 13.13 2.62 17.51
N PHE A 178 11.85 2.51 17.11
CA PHE A 178 10.93 1.52 17.64
C PHE A 178 9.95 1.00 16.59
N ASP A 179 9.35 -0.14 16.89
CA ASP A 179 8.40 -0.85 16.06
C ASP A 179 7.19 -1.23 16.94
N ILE A 180 6.02 -1.30 16.39
CA ILE A 180 4.80 -1.76 17.07
C ILE A 180 4.61 -3.24 16.80
N GLN A 181 4.51 -4.05 17.89
CA GLN A 181 4.41 -5.49 17.76
C GLN A 181 3.11 -5.92 17.11
N GLY A 182 3.22 -6.63 15.97
CA GLY A 182 2.06 -7.17 15.27
C GLY A 182 1.01 -6.13 14.91
N MET A 183 1.40 -4.91 14.56
CA MET A 183 0.54 -3.73 14.41
C MET A 183 -0.76 -4.02 13.66
N PHE A 184 -0.69 -4.62 12.47
CA PHE A 184 -1.90 -4.94 11.69
C PHE A 184 -2.85 -5.89 12.41
N MET A 185 -2.31 -6.86 13.17
CA MET A 185 -3.10 -7.86 13.90
C MET A 185 -3.63 -7.34 15.24
N SER A 186 -3.03 -6.26 15.76
CA SER A 186 -3.42 -5.65 17.05
C SER A 186 -4.48 -4.55 16.91
N ILE A 187 -4.83 -4.13 15.69
CA ILE A 187 -5.84 -3.08 15.50
C ILE A 187 -7.21 -3.59 15.95
N ASP A 188 -7.79 -2.94 16.96
CA ASP A 188 -9.20 -3.15 17.36
C ASP A 188 -10.11 -2.53 16.28
N LYS A 189 -10.87 -3.39 15.59
CA LYS A 189 -11.78 -3.01 14.50
C LYS A 189 -12.94 -2.16 14.99
N ARG A 190 -13.42 -2.35 16.23
CA ARG A 190 -14.52 -1.56 16.82
C ARG A 190 -14.07 -0.15 17.07
N LEU A 191 -12.88 0.02 17.68
CA LEU A 191 -12.28 1.34 17.90
C LEU A 191 -11.97 2.03 16.56
N LEU A 192 -11.39 1.29 15.60
CA LEU A 192 -11.12 1.82 14.27
C LEU A 192 -12.42 2.26 13.58
N ASN A 193 -13.45 1.40 13.55
CA ASN A 193 -14.74 1.74 12.92
C ASN A 193 -15.35 2.97 13.57
N LYS A 194 -15.45 3.00 14.91
CA LYS A 194 -15.98 4.16 15.65
C LYS A 194 -15.26 5.46 15.25
N ARG A 195 -13.93 5.44 15.19
CA ARG A 195 -13.14 6.63 14.82
C ARG A 195 -13.32 7.03 13.36
N LEU A 196 -13.45 6.05 12.43
CA LEU A 196 -13.70 6.32 11.02
C LEU A 196 -15.11 6.90 10.81
N GLN A 197 -16.12 6.36 11.49
CA GLN A 197 -17.49 6.88 11.41
C GLN A 197 -17.54 8.36 11.87
N LEU A 198 -16.96 8.69 13.03
CA LEU A 198 -16.86 10.07 13.51
C LEU A 198 -16.09 10.96 12.54
N PHE A 199 -14.97 10.49 12.00
CA PHE A 199 -14.18 11.23 11.03
C PHE A 199 -14.97 11.54 9.75
N ILE A 200 -15.74 10.56 9.25
CA ILE A 200 -16.60 10.75 8.06
C ILE A 200 -17.70 11.76 8.38
N ASP A 201 -18.33 11.69 9.56
CA ASP A 201 -19.35 12.63 9.97
C ASP A 201 -18.84 14.07 10.03
N GLU A 202 -17.62 14.27 10.54
CA GLU A 202 -17.00 15.59 10.69
C GLU A 202 -16.44 16.18 9.40
N ARG A 203 -15.92 15.32 8.50
CA ARG A 203 -15.07 15.78 7.39
C ARG A 203 -15.62 15.53 6.00
N TYR A 204 -16.60 14.64 5.87
CA TYR A 204 -17.09 14.24 4.55
C TYR A 204 -18.55 14.70 4.35
N ASN A 205 -18.73 15.76 3.56
CA ASN A 205 -20.04 16.38 3.29
C ASN A 205 -20.49 16.16 1.83
N LYS A 206 -20.67 14.91 1.42
CA LYS A 206 -21.21 14.58 0.09
C LYS A 206 -22.43 13.68 0.20
N ALA A 207 -23.23 13.61 -0.86
CA ALA A 207 -24.47 12.84 -0.89
C ALA A 207 -24.28 11.36 -0.58
N ASP A 208 -23.12 10.79 -0.92
CA ASP A 208 -22.77 9.39 -0.71
C ASP A 208 -22.17 9.08 0.69
N LYS A 209 -22.34 9.98 1.67
CA LYS A 209 -21.80 9.85 3.02
C LYS A 209 -22.28 8.58 3.74
N ASP A 210 -23.57 8.30 3.71
CA ASP A 210 -24.14 7.14 4.41
C ASP A 210 -23.70 5.83 3.75
N ALA A 211 -23.63 5.80 2.43
CA ALA A 211 -23.10 4.67 1.68
C ALA A 211 -21.61 4.45 1.98
N LEU A 212 -20.83 5.53 2.11
CA LEU A 212 -19.43 5.46 2.49
C LEU A 212 -19.26 4.89 3.91
N LYS A 213 -20.08 5.34 4.87
CA LYS A 213 -20.09 4.84 6.25
C LYS A 213 -20.40 3.36 6.30
N TRP A 214 -21.45 2.93 5.60
CA TRP A 214 -21.84 1.52 5.49
C TRP A 214 -20.73 0.63 4.90
N LEU A 215 -20.12 1.05 3.79
CA LEU A 215 -19.05 0.28 3.16
C LEU A 215 -17.76 0.24 3.99
N VAL A 216 -17.43 1.34 4.67
CA VAL A 216 -16.30 1.38 5.60
C VAL A 216 -16.51 0.42 6.75
N GLU A 217 -17.68 0.42 7.39
CA GLU A 217 -18.01 -0.53 8.45
C GLU A 217 -17.91 -1.97 7.95
N LYS A 218 -18.54 -2.29 6.82
CA LYS A 218 -18.53 -3.63 6.22
C LYS A 218 -17.10 -4.13 5.93
N VAL A 219 -16.23 -3.26 5.43
CA VAL A 219 -14.82 -3.61 5.13
C VAL A 219 -13.97 -3.71 6.40
N VAL A 220 -14.17 -2.86 7.39
CA VAL A 220 -13.41 -2.87 8.64
C VAL A 220 -13.76 -4.09 9.49
N THR A 221 -15.05 -4.42 9.61
CA THR A 221 -15.52 -5.54 10.44
C THR A 221 -15.33 -6.90 9.77
N HIS A 222 -15.04 -6.93 8.47
CA HIS A 222 -14.85 -8.19 7.74
C HIS A 222 -13.75 -9.07 8.35
N CYS A 223 -14.03 -10.38 8.41
CA CYS A 223 -13.15 -11.43 8.91
C CYS A 223 -12.78 -12.39 7.77
N PRO A 224 -11.79 -12.07 6.93
CA PRO A 224 -11.46 -12.86 5.75
C PRO A 224 -11.00 -14.28 6.09
N GLN A 225 -10.46 -14.51 7.29
CA GLN A 225 -10.06 -15.84 7.77
C GLN A 225 -11.25 -16.81 7.90
N LYS A 226 -12.48 -16.31 8.04
CA LYS A 226 -13.70 -17.15 8.11
C LYS A 226 -14.24 -17.55 6.73
N ASN A 227 -13.87 -16.77 5.68
CA ASN A 227 -14.31 -17.02 4.31
C ASN A 227 -13.14 -16.82 3.35
N CYS A 228 -12.24 -17.81 3.28
CA CYS A 228 -11.10 -17.79 2.38
C CYS A 228 -10.82 -19.15 1.75
N ARG A 229 -10.13 -19.08 0.59
CA ARG A 229 -9.51 -20.23 -0.08
C ARG A 229 -8.00 -20.13 0.06
N PHE A 230 -7.34 -21.25 0.35
CA PHE A 230 -5.89 -21.31 0.44
C PHE A 230 -5.27 -21.43 -0.96
N ARG A 231 -4.31 -20.60 -1.27
CA ARG A 231 -3.44 -20.71 -2.45
C ARG A 231 -2.11 -21.34 -2.12
N SER A 232 -1.56 -21.04 -0.95
CA SER A 232 -0.39 -21.71 -0.39
C SER A 232 -0.80 -22.97 0.35
N ASP A 233 0.09 -23.96 0.41
CA ASP A 233 -0.10 -25.12 1.28
C ASP A 233 -0.18 -24.67 2.75
N LYS A 234 -1.01 -25.34 3.55
CA LYS A 234 -1.19 -25.00 4.97
C LYS A 234 0.09 -25.14 5.79
N SER A 235 1.01 -26.01 5.39
CA SER A 235 2.34 -26.16 6.00
C SER A 235 3.18 -24.87 5.93
N GLU A 236 2.91 -24.00 4.97
CA GLU A 236 3.61 -22.71 4.87
C GLU A 236 3.31 -21.77 6.05
N TRP A 237 2.24 -22.00 6.81
CA TRP A 237 1.97 -21.24 8.05
C TRP A 237 2.85 -21.67 9.22
N ILE A 238 3.48 -22.84 9.15
CA ILE A 238 4.42 -23.32 10.19
C ILE A 238 5.57 -22.31 10.36
N GLY A 239 5.83 -21.91 11.60
CA GLY A 239 6.86 -20.93 11.95
C GLY A 239 6.44 -19.45 11.73
N LEU A 240 5.22 -19.17 11.31
CA LEU A 240 4.66 -17.82 11.41
C LEU A 240 4.29 -17.55 12.88
N ALA A 241 4.77 -16.43 13.43
CA ALA A 241 4.45 -16.07 14.81
C ALA A 241 2.93 -15.84 14.97
N PRO A 242 2.29 -16.28 16.07
CA PRO A 242 0.84 -16.17 16.27
C PRO A 242 0.29 -14.75 16.12
N ASN A 243 1.04 -13.75 16.57
CA ASN A 243 0.69 -12.32 16.44
C ASN A 243 0.90 -11.74 15.03
N LYS A 244 1.13 -12.59 14.01
CA LYS A 244 1.26 -12.22 12.60
C LYS A 244 0.27 -12.94 11.70
N SER A 245 -0.69 -13.67 12.28
CA SER A 245 -1.72 -14.37 11.55
C SER A 245 -3.10 -13.96 12.04
N LEU A 246 -4.02 -13.68 11.10
CA LEU A 246 -5.43 -13.43 11.40
C LEU A 246 -6.16 -14.68 11.87
N PHE A 247 -5.70 -15.87 11.52
CA PHE A 247 -6.29 -17.11 12.02
C PHE A 247 -6.15 -17.27 13.55
N ASN A 248 -5.22 -16.53 14.16
CA ASN A 248 -4.99 -16.52 15.60
C ASN A 248 -5.59 -15.28 16.29
N GLN A 249 -6.37 -14.47 15.57
CA GLN A 249 -7.06 -13.32 16.15
C GLN A 249 -8.56 -13.63 16.30
N ASP A 250 -9.19 -12.93 17.24
CA ASP A 250 -10.65 -12.92 17.36
C ASP A 250 -11.29 -12.07 16.25
N ASP A 251 -12.61 -11.98 16.25
CA ASP A 251 -13.38 -11.25 15.25
C ASP A 251 -13.19 -9.72 15.31
N TYR A 252 -12.73 -9.23 16.44
CA TYR A 252 -12.62 -7.80 16.72
C TYR A 252 -11.22 -7.25 16.47
N HIS A 253 -10.22 -8.10 16.29
CA HIS A 253 -8.84 -7.67 16.07
C HIS A 253 -8.32 -8.05 14.68
N GLY A 254 -7.47 -7.20 14.18
CA GLY A 254 -6.66 -7.44 12.99
C GLY A 254 -7.26 -6.95 11.68
N LEU A 255 -6.40 -6.34 10.87
CA LEU A 255 -6.70 -5.95 9.48
C LEU A 255 -5.92 -6.85 8.52
N ALA A 256 -6.61 -7.31 7.47
CA ALA A 256 -6.02 -8.15 6.43
C ALA A 256 -4.87 -7.43 5.70
N ILE A 257 -3.68 -8.01 5.70
CA ILE A 257 -2.58 -7.57 4.87
C ILE A 257 -2.88 -7.94 3.42
N GLY A 258 -2.75 -6.98 2.51
CA GLY A 258 -2.99 -7.15 1.07
C GLY A 258 -4.12 -6.28 0.52
N ASN A 259 -4.93 -5.67 1.36
CA ASN A 259 -6.00 -4.76 0.97
C ASN A 259 -5.58 -3.29 1.06
N LEU A 260 -6.01 -2.49 0.09
CA LEU A 260 -5.66 -1.06 0.00
C LEU A 260 -6.19 -0.28 1.21
N THR A 261 -7.40 -0.55 1.65
CA THR A 261 -8.03 0.11 2.81
C THR A 261 -7.29 -0.19 4.11
N SER A 262 -6.81 -1.43 4.30
CA SER A 262 -6.09 -1.81 5.52
C SER A 262 -4.86 -0.93 5.76
N GLN A 263 -4.12 -0.63 4.71
CA GLN A 263 -2.93 0.23 4.81
C GLN A 263 -3.28 1.68 5.14
N LEU A 264 -4.34 2.19 4.52
CA LEU A 264 -4.80 3.56 4.75
C LEU A 264 -5.39 3.72 6.16
N PHE A 265 -6.18 2.75 6.60
CA PHE A 265 -6.79 2.73 7.91
C PHE A 265 -5.77 2.55 9.04
N ALA A 266 -4.69 1.80 8.81
CA ALA A 266 -3.60 1.68 9.75
C ALA A 266 -2.90 3.03 10.00
N ASN A 267 -2.61 3.80 8.95
CA ASN A 267 -2.06 5.15 9.08
C ASN A 267 -3.02 6.08 9.86
N PHE A 268 -4.32 6.01 9.54
CA PHE A 268 -5.34 6.77 10.26
C PHE A 268 -5.39 6.40 11.75
N PHE A 269 -5.33 5.09 12.04
CA PHE A 269 -5.37 4.58 13.40
C PHE A 269 -4.18 5.05 14.24
N LEU A 270 -2.97 5.12 13.64
CA LEU A 270 -1.73 5.53 14.30
C LEU A 270 -1.49 7.06 14.31
N ALA A 271 -2.21 7.84 13.52
CA ALA A 271 -2.01 9.29 13.46
C ALA A 271 -2.08 10.00 14.83
N PRO A 272 -2.94 9.61 15.80
CA PRO A 272 -2.93 10.18 17.14
C PRO A 272 -1.65 9.92 17.93
N LEU A 273 -0.96 8.78 17.73
CA LEU A 273 0.32 8.52 18.36
C LEU A 273 1.37 9.57 17.96
N ILE A 274 1.42 9.92 16.68
CA ILE A 274 2.34 10.97 16.21
C ILE A 274 2.01 12.32 16.87
N ARG A 275 0.72 12.67 16.95
CA ARG A 275 0.28 13.91 17.62
C ARG A 275 0.61 13.90 19.10
N PHE A 276 0.40 12.78 19.77
CA PHE A 276 0.80 12.60 21.17
C PHE A 276 2.32 12.77 21.34
N CYS A 277 3.14 12.15 20.50
CA CYS A 277 4.59 12.35 20.55
C CYS A 277 4.93 13.85 20.39
N LYS A 278 4.27 14.56 19.50
CA LYS A 278 4.49 16.01 19.31
C LYS A 278 4.03 16.84 20.52
N SER A 279 2.94 16.46 21.19
CA SER A 279 2.50 17.15 22.42
C SER A 279 3.47 16.95 23.60
N LEU A 280 4.30 15.91 23.57
CA LEU A 280 5.41 15.74 24.51
C LEU A 280 6.64 16.60 24.20
N GLY A 281 6.60 17.41 23.15
CA GLY A 281 7.76 18.23 22.72
C GLY A 281 8.66 17.55 21.69
N ILE A 282 8.36 16.33 21.25
CA ILE A 282 9.14 15.64 20.21
C ILE A 282 9.00 16.39 18.88
N LYS A 283 10.05 17.07 18.45
CA LYS A 283 10.09 17.85 17.21
C LYS A 283 10.36 16.97 15.99
N TYR A 284 11.28 16.02 16.09
CA TYR A 284 11.76 15.20 15.00
C TYR A 284 11.29 13.74 15.18
N ILE A 285 10.22 13.41 14.47
CA ILE A 285 9.65 12.06 14.41
C ILE A 285 9.36 11.71 12.96
N THR A 286 9.61 10.47 12.57
CA THR A 286 9.25 9.92 11.26
C THR A 286 8.59 8.57 11.46
N GLU A 287 7.45 8.37 10.81
CA GLU A 287 6.68 7.11 10.84
C GLU A 287 6.63 6.50 9.44
N TYR A 288 6.80 5.20 9.37
CA TYR A 288 6.56 4.39 8.19
C TYR A 288 5.85 3.09 8.56
N VAL A 289 4.52 3.09 8.54
CA VAL A 289 3.63 1.99 8.99
C VAL A 289 3.83 1.71 10.48
N ASP A 290 4.58 0.66 10.82
CA ASP A 290 4.91 0.21 12.18
C ASP A 290 6.31 0.65 12.66
N ASP A 291 7.15 1.13 11.74
CA ASP A 291 8.51 1.60 12.01
C ASP A 291 8.51 3.11 12.36
N PHE A 292 9.05 3.46 13.51
CA PHE A 292 9.18 4.84 13.98
C PHE A 292 10.64 5.20 14.28
N THR A 293 11.00 6.44 13.99
CA THR A 293 12.25 7.06 14.47
C THR A 293 11.94 8.38 15.16
N VAL A 294 12.56 8.60 16.31
CA VAL A 294 12.53 9.86 17.06
C VAL A 294 13.98 10.32 17.24
N VAL A 295 14.23 11.60 17.00
CA VAL A 295 15.57 12.20 17.14
C VAL A 295 15.50 13.36 18.11
N HIS A 296 16.43 13.41 19.07
CA HIS A 296 16.49 14.43 20.13
C HIS A 296 17.92 14.75 20.52
N THR A 297 18.19 15.99 20.93
CA THR A 297 19.51 16.43 21.40
C THR A 297 19.87 15.85 22.77
N SER A 298 18.91 15.75 23.66
CA SER A 298 19.09 15.21 25.01
C SER A 298 18.80 13.72 25.07
N LYS A 299 19.77 12.94 25.51
CA LYS A 299 19.62 11.51 25.77
C LYS A 299 18.60 11.24 26.87
N THR A 300 18.66 12.00 27.95
CA THR A 300 17.80 11.83 29.12
C THR A 300 16.33 12.09 28.79
N GLU A 301 16.05 13.16 28.06
CA GLU A 301 14.69 13.46 27.61
C GLU A 301 14.16 12.39 26.66
N LEU A 302 14.97 11.96 25.69
CA LEU A 302 14.58 10.90 24.76
C LEU A 302 14.19 9.62 25.50
N LEU A 303 14.94 9.23 26.53
CA LEU A 303 14.63 8.09 27.38
C LEU A 303 13.33 8.28 28.19
N SER A 304 13.05 9.52 28.64
CA SER A 304 11.82 9.83 29.38
C SER A 304 10.54 9.72 28.56
N PHE A 305 10.65 9.82 27.22
CA PHE A 305 9.49 9.64 26.32
C PHE A 305 9.07 8.18 26.19
N ILE A 306 9.99 7.22 26.34
CA ILE A 306 9.72 5.80 26.12
C ILE A 306 8.55 5.28 26.98
N PRO A 307 8.53 5.44 28.33
CA PRO A 307 7.41 4.99 29.14
C PRO A 307 6.09 5.69 28.77
N LYS A 308 6.12 6.97 28.42
CA LYS A 308 4.93 7.74 28.02
C LYS A 308 4.33 7.22 26.70
N VAL A 309 5.17 6.94 25.71
CA VAL A 309 4.75 6.37 24.43
C VAL A 309 4.25 4.94 24.60
N ARG A 310 4.89 4.15 25.48
CA ARG A 310 4.44 2.78 25.81
C ARG A 310 3.05 2.78 26.44
N GLU A 311 2.81 3.69 27.36
CA GLU A 311 1.51 3.83 28.01
C GLU A 311 0.43 4.30 27.03
N TYR A 312 0.74 5.26 26.20
CA TYR A 312 -0.19 5.71 25.14
C TYR A 312 -0.53 4.60 24.13
N LEU A 313 0.44 3.79 23.74
CA LEU A 313 0.17 2.63 22.89
C LEU A 313 -0.75 1.62 23.59
N LYS A 314 -0.52 1.36 24.89
CA LYS A 314 -1.27 0.38 25.67
C LYS A 314 -2.73 0.79 25.89
N ASN A 315 -2.97 1.99 26.38
CA ASN A 315 -4.31 2.38 26.83
C ASN A 315 -5.24 2.87 25.73
N PRO A 316 -4.96 3.95 24.96
CA PRO A 316 -5.94 4.37 23.96
C PRO A 316 -5.89 3.58 22.67
N LEU A 317 -4.79 2.81 22.38
CA LEU A 317 -4.65 2.09 21.12
C LEU A 317 -4.66 0.57 21.25
N TYR A 318 -4.56 0.04 22.49
CA TYR A 318 -4.47 -1.41 22.79
C TYR A 318 -3.32 -2.12 22.04
N MET A 319 -2.20 -1.42 21.88
CA MET A 319 -1.03 -1.90 21.15
C MET A 319 0.19 -2.01 22.05
N VAL A 320 1.18 -2.79 21.62
CA VAL A 320 2.40 -3.06 22.39
C VAL A 320 3.62 -2.59 21.61
N LEU A 321 4.49 -1.83 22.29
CA LEU A 321 5.81 -1.51 21.78
C LEU A 321 6.63 -2.80 21.65
N HIS A 322 7.23 -3.06 20.47
CA HIS A 322 7.94 -4.33 20.24
C HIS A 322 9.16 -4.46 21.14
N PRO A 323 9.24 -5.48 22.02
CA PRO A 323 10.25 -5.54 23.07
C PRO A 323 11.68 -5.66 22.55
N LYS A 324 11.88 -6.33 21.41
CA LYS A 324 13.20 -6.60 20.82
C LYS A 324 13.58 -5.69 19.64
N LYS A 325 12.68 -4.83 19.18
CA LYS A 325 12.93 -3.93 18.04
C LYS A 325 12.87 -2.45 18.45
N SER A 326 13.05 -2.18 19.70
CA SER A 326 13.23 -0.84 20.23
C SER A 326 14.69 -0.66 20.63
N TYR A 327 15.37 0.27 19.99
CA TYR A 327 16.76 0.56 20.34
C TYR A 327 17.05 2.06 20.26
N PHE A 328 18.07 2.42 20.97
CA PHE A 328 18.51 3.76 21.23
C PHE A 328 20.00 3.88 20.95
N GLN A 329 20.42 4.92 20.22
CA GLN A 329 21.82 5.10 19.89
C GLN A 329 22.16 6.53 19.52
N HIS A 330 23.45 6.86 19.63
CA HIS A 330 24.01 8.11 19.14
C HIS A 330 23.94 8.18 17.61
N PHE A 331 23.69 9.37 17.06
CA PHE A 331 23.50 9.57 15.62
C PHE A 331 24.68 9.15 14.74
N SER A 332 25.94 9.23 15.26
CA SER A 332 27.14 8.82 14.52
C SER A 332 27.13 7.35 14.09
N LYS A 333 26.44 6.49 14.85
CA LYS A 333 26.24 5.08 14.48
C LYS A 333 25.29 4.91 13.31
N GLY A 334 24.46 5.92 13.03
CA GLY A 334 23.42 5.90 12.02
C GLY A 334 22.21 5.07 12.44
N VAL A 335 21.18 5.01 11.61
CA VAL A 335 19.95 4.24 11.88
C VAL A 335 19.52 3.45 10.65
N SER A 336 19.11 2.18 10.85
CA SER A 336 18.48 1.39 9.81
C SER A 336 16.99 1.72 9.74
N PHE A 337 16.50 2.17 8.58
CA PHE A 337 15.10 2.53 8.38
C PHE A 337 14.63 2.15 6.99
N VAL A 338 13.54 1.39 6.90
CA VAL A 338 12.88 0.91 5.66
C VAL A 338 13.83 0.43 4.54
N GLY A 339 14.86 -0.32 4.94
CA GLY A 339 15.85 -0.89 4.00
C GLY A 339 17.05 -0.01 3.71
N GLY A 340 17.07 1.25 4.17
CA GLY A 340 18.21 2.14 4.13
C GLY A 340 18.97 2.16 5.47
N ILE A 341 20.20 2.61 5.44
CA ILE A 341 21.03 2.93 6.62
C ILE A 341 21.42 4.40 6.53
N VAL A 342 20.81 5.21 7.37
CA VAL A 342 21.06 6.66 7.43
C VAL A 342 22.23 6.90 8.36
N LYS A 343 23.33 7.44 7.87
CA LYS A 343 24.49 7.91 8.62
C LYS A 343 24.69 9.41 8.40
N PRO A 344 25.48 10.08 9.23
CA PRO A 344 25.91 11.45 8.95
C PRO A 344 26.44 11.55 7.51
N HIS A 345 25.99 12.57 6.78
CA HIS A 345 26.37 12.90 5.40
C HIS A 345 26.01 11.87 4.32
N ARG A 346 25.65 10.63 4.64
CA ARG A 346 25.46 9.54 3.66
C ARG A 346 24.32 8.61 4.02
N VAL A 347 23.65 8.11 2.99
CA VAL A 347 22.66 7.04 3.11
C VAL A 347 23.18 5.82 2.34
N TYR A 348 23.14 4.66 2.97
CA TYR A 348 23.50 3.38 2.37
C TYR A 348 22.29 2.48 2.27
N SER A 349 22.33 1.53 1.35
CA SER A 349 21.37 0.41 1.35
C SER A 349 21.76 -0.64 2.39
N SER A 350 20.78 -1.30 2.98
CA SER A 350 21.08 -2.41 3.89
C SER A 350 21.76 -3.56 3.14
N LYS A 351 22.68 -4.27 3.81
CA LYS A 351 23.35 -5.46 3.24
C LYS A 351 22.34 -6.47 2.69
N ARG A 352 21.22 -6.63 3.36
CA ARG A 352 20.11 -7.50 2.93
C ARG A 352 19.50 -7.02 1.62
N THR A 353 19.24 -5.72 1.45
CA THR A 353 18.69 -5.17 0.19
C THR A 353 19.65 -5.41 -0.98
N LEU A 354 20.95 -5.16 -0.78
CA LEU A 354 21.95 -5.36 -1.82
C LEU A 354 22.10 -6.85 -2.18
N ARG A 355 22.13 -7.74 -1.18
CA ARG A 355 22.19 -9.20 -1.38
C ARG A 355 20.95 -9.70 -2.13
N ASN A 356 19.76 -9.30 -1.73
CA ASN A 356 18.52 -9.70 -2.41
C ASN A 356 18.48 -9.18 -3.84
N GLY A 357 18.96 -7.95 -4.09
CA GLY A 357 19.13 -7.42 -5.44
C GLY A 357 20.05 -8.24 -6.31
N TYR A 358 21.21 -8.60 -5.78
CA TYR A 358 22.18 -9.47 -6.45
C TYR A 358 21.56 -10.83 -6.80
N LEU A 359 21.00 -11.54 -5.82
CA LEU A 359 20.40 -12.86 -6.03
C LEU A 359 19.22 -12.82 -7.01
N GLN A 360 18.39 -11.79 -6.97
CA GLN A 360 17.27 -11.65 -7.90
C GLN A 360 17.75 -11.40 -9.33
N ILE A 361 18.76 -10.56 -9.52
CA ILE A 361 19.35 -10.28 -10.83
C ILE A 361 19.95 -11.57 -11.41
N LEU A 362 20.73 -12.33 -10.61
CA LEU A 362 21.27 -13.62 -11.00
C LEU A 362 20.17 -14.60 -11.44
N ARG A 363 19.13 -14.74 -10.64
CA ARG A 363 18.00 -15.64 -10.91
C ARG A 363 17.34 -15.33 -12.25
N VAL A 364 17.16 -14.04 -12.54
CA VAL A 364 16.48 -13.62 -13.77
C VAL A 364 17.42 -13.71 -14.98
N LEU A 365 18.72 -13.48 -14.83
CA LEU A 365 19.71 -13.75 -15.87
C LEU A 365 19.68 -15.22 -16.29
N TYR A 366 19.65 -16.13 -15.32
CA TYR A 366 19.56 -17.56 -15.58
C TYR A 366 18.32 -17.94 -16.40
N THR A 367 17.19 -17.27 -16.20
CA THR A 367 15.96 -17.53 -16.97
C THR A 367 15.98 -16.94 -18.39
N ARG A 368 16.97 -16.15 -18.74
CA ARG A 368 17.13 -15.41 -20.02
C ARG A 368 15.94 -14.55 -20.41
N ASN A 369 15.06 -14.20 -19.45
CA ASN A 369 13.90 -13.34 -19.70
C ASN A 369 14.29 -11.87 -19.56
N LEU A 370 14.54 -11.21 -20.69
CA LEU A 370 15.01 -9.82 -20.75
C LEU A 370 14.01 -8.80 -20.15
N ILE A 371 12.70 -9.05 -20.26
CA ILE A 371 11.67 -8.18 -19.68
C ILE A 371 11.75 -8.24 -18.15
N ASN A 372 11.83 -9.45 -17.59
CA ASN A 372 11.97 -9.65 -16.16
C ASN A 372 13.30 -9.11 -15.64
N LEU A 373 14.39 -9.27 -16.41
CA LEU A 373 15.69 -8.70 -16.10
C LEU A 373 15.61 -7.17 -16.02
N ARG A 374 15.08 -6.51 -17.07
CA ARG A 374 14.87 -5.06 -17.08
C ARG A 374 14.06 -4.59 -15.86
N ASN A 375 12.98 -5.28 -15.56
CA ASN A 375 12.10 -4.90 -14.44
C ASN A 375 12.81 -5.07 -13.09
N SER A 376 13.54 -6.17 -12.89
CA SER A 376 14.29 -6.44 -11.66
C SER A 376 15.43 -5.44 -11.47
N VAL A 377 16.26 -5.24 -12.49
CA VAL A 377 17.37 -4.29 -12.43
C VAL A 377 16.86 -2.87 -12.18
N ASN A 378 15.83 -2.43 -12.91
CA ASN A 378 15.27 -1.09 -12.73
C ASN A 378 14.64 -0.89 -11.35
N SER A 379 14.09 -1.93 -10.74
CA SER A 379 13.59 -1.88 -9.36
C SER A 379 14.73 -1.61 -8.36
N TYR A 380 15.81 -2.40 -8.41
CA TYR A 380 16.92 -2.27 -7.48
C TYR A 380 17.80 -1.04 -7.77
N PHE A 381 18.08 -0.74 -9.04
CA PHE A 381 18.84 0.46 -9.41
C PHE A 381 18.06 1.72 -9.08
N GLY A 382 16.74 1.73 -9.35
CA GLY A 382 15.85 2.83 -8.99
C GLY A 382 15.78 3.11 -7.49
N TYR A 383 15.89 2.07 -6.65
CA TYR A 383 15.99 2.23 -5.19
C TYR A 383 17.38 2.72 -4.78
N THR A 384 18.44 2.05 -5.24
CA THR A 384 19.84 2.31 -4.82
C THR A 384 20.44 3.59 -5.40
N LYS A 385 19.86 4.18 -6.47
CA LYS A 385 20.35 5.46 -7.04
C LYS A 385 20.26 6.64 -6.06
N HIS A 386 19.41 6.54 -5.07
CA HIS A 386 19.27 7.56 -4.02
C HIS A 386 20.20 7.35 -2.81
N HIS A 387 21.00 6.26 -2.84
CA HIS A 387 21.91 5.84 -1.80
C HIS A 387 23.36 5.89 -2.31
N TYR A 388 24.32 5.82 -1.40
CA TYR A 388 25.75 5.84 -1.74
C TYR A 388 26.22 4.46 -2.26
N GLU A 389 25.53 3.98 -3.32
CA GLU A 389 25.70 2.62 -3.86
C GLU A 389 26.11 2.63 -5.35
N PHE A 390 26.79 3.67 -5.82
CA PHE A 390 27.23 3.74 -7.21
C PHE A 390 28.14 2.57 -7.60
N LYS A 391 29.11 2.24 -6.75
CA LYS A 391 30.04 1.12 -7.00
C LYS A 391 29.30 -0.21 -7.13
N TRP A 392 28.28 -0.45 -6.29
CA TRP A 392 27.47 -1.66 -6.38
C TRP A 392 26.70 -1.72 -7.71
N ARG A 393 26.07 -0.62 -8.13
CA ARG A 393 25.40 -0.57 -9.44
C ARG A 393 26.36 -0.78 -10.60
N GLN A 394 27.54 -0.21 -10.55
CA GLN A 394 28.59 -0.39 -11.55
C GLN A 394 29.03 -1.86 -11.65
N GLN A 395 29.29 -2.51 -10.51
CA GLN A 395 29.63 -3.93 -10.47
C GLN A 395 28.52 -4.80 -11.05
N MET A 396 27.26 -4.53 -10.70
CA MET A 396 26.12 -5.25 -11.27
C MET A 396 25.98 -5.01 -12.77
N ALA A 397 26.20 -3.79 -13.24
CA ALA A 397 26.17 -3.48 -14.66
C ALA A 397 27.25 -4.25 -15.43
N SER A 398 28.51 -4.24 -14.96
CA SER A 398 29.58 -5.05 -15.55
C SER A 398 29.28 -6.54 -15.59
N PHE A 399 28.64 -7.06 -14.53
CA PHE A 399 28.24 -8.45 -14.46
C PHE A 399 27.16 -8.78 -15.50
N ILE A 400 26.13 -7.94 -15.62
CA ILE A 400 25.03 -8.12 -16.58
C ILE A 400 25.54 -8.00 -18.02
N SER A 401 26.43 -7.04 -18.32
CA SER A 401 26.97 -6.82 -19.68
C SER A 401 27.78 -8.01 -20.21
N LYS A 402 28.34 -8.86 -19.34
CA LYS A 402 29.06 -10.09 -19.74
C LYS A 402 28.10 -11.17 -20.22
N ASP A 403 26.85 -11.13 -19.79
CA ASP A 403 25.86 -12.19 -20.01
C ASP A 403 24.83 -11.85 -21.10
N THR A 404 24.69 -10.57 -21.46
CA THR A 404 23.73 -10.11 -22.48
C THR A 404 24.13 -8.79 -23.13
N GLU A 405 24.05 -8.75 -24.47
CA GLU A 405 24.32 -7.56 -25.30
C GLU A 405 23.07 -6.71 -25.57
N ASN A 406 21.89 -7.25 -25.25
CA ASN A 406 20.61 -6.65 -25.58
C ASN A 406 20.13 -5.56 -24.58
N ILE A 407 21.07 -4.96 -23.86
CA ILE A 407 20.78 -4.00 -22.78
C ILE A 407 21.69 -2.78 -22.88
N VAL A 408 21.07 -1.60 -22.72
CA VAL A 408 21.79 -0.32 -22.60
C VAL A 408 21.57 0.25 -21.20
N PHE A 409 22.67 0.60 -20.52
CA PHE A 409 22.61 1.27 -19.22
C PHE A 409 22.45 2.77 -19.40
N THR A 410 21.60 3.38 -18.59
CA THR A 410 21.50 4.85 -18.53
C THR A 410 22.66 5.43 -17.75
N GLN A 411 22.88 6.75 -17.90
CA GLN A 411 23.93 7.47 -17.21
C GLN A 411 23.93 7.16 -15.69
N HIS A 412 25.12 6.97 -15.13
CA HIS A 412 25.34 6.59 -13.73
C HIS A 412 24.69 5.26 -13.28
N TYR A 413 24.38 4.36 -14.22
CA TYR A 413 23.72 3.05 -13.93
C TYR A 413 22.42 3.21 -13.13
N ASN A 414 21.60 4.20 -13.47
CA ASN A 414 20.35 4.47 -12.75
C ASN A 414 19.21 3.56 -13.20
N SER A 415 19.28 3.06 -14.42
CA SER A 415 18.32 2.11 -15.01
C SER A 415 18.91 1.46 -16.26
N ILE A 416 18.20 0.47 -16.80
CA ILE A 416 18.51 -0.18 -18.08
C ILE A 416 17.34 -0.06 -19.06
N LYS A 417 17.67 -0.10 -20.35
CA LYS A 417 16.71 -0.20 -21.47
C LYS A 417 17.07 -1.42 -22.31
N LEU A 418 16.10 -2.03 -22.96
CA LEU A 418 16.32 -3.04 -23.98
C LEU A 418 16.66 -2.35 -25.30
N THR A 419 17.55 -2.96 -26.11
CA THR A 419 17.88 -2.48 -27.47
C THR A 419 16.66 -2.65 -28.40
N GLN A 420 16.57 -1.84 -29.46
CA GLN A 420 15.41 -1.85 -30.36
C GLN A 420 15.18 -3.19 -31.04
N ASN A 421 16.24 -3.92 -31.38
CA ASN A 421 16.14 -5.25 -32.02
C ASN A 421 15.45 -6.31 -31.13
N THR A 422 15.38 -6.10 -29.82
CA THR A 422 14.77 -7.05 -28.87
C THR A 422 13.28 -6.80 -28.67
N ILE A 423 12.80 -5.59 -28.96
CA ILE A 423 11.38 -5.21 -28.78
C ILE A 423 10.51 -5.90 -29.83
N CYS A 424 11.00 -6.11 -31.04
CA CYS A 424 10.28 -6.84 -32.12
C CYS A 424 10.11 -8.34 -31.86
N LEU A 425 10.90 -8.97 -31.02
CA LEU A 425 10.83 -10.42 -30.73
C LEU A 425 9.87 -10.74 -29.55
N CYS A 426 9.40 -9.72 -28.82
CA CYS A 426 8.57 -9.88 -27.63
C CYS A 426 7.13 -9.30 -27.80
N ALA A 427 6.77 -8.83 -28.97
CA ALA A 427 5.44 -8.35 -29.35
C ALA A 427 4.66 -9.49 -30.03
#